data_02f18d33937a7922b051506e433f8359
#
_entry.id   02f18d33937a7922b051506e433f8359
#
_cell.length_a   1.000
_cell.length_b   1.000
_cell.length_c   1.000
_cell.angle_alpha   90.00
_cell.angle_beta   90.00
_cell.angle_gamma   90.00
#
_symmetry.space_group_name_H-M   'P 1'
#
loop_
_entity.id
_entity.type
_entity.pdbx_description
1 polymer ?
#
loop_
_entity_poly.entity_id
_entity_poly.type
_entity_poly.pdbx_seq_one_letter_code
_entity_poly.pdbx_strand_id
1 'polypeptide(L)'
;MAEAPSSVKDVFEKHLPPRLAAKPDVVGKINAVYQFNISGPGGGQWSVDCTQPGGKITAGTAAAPKCTVACADADFLNIVNGKLNAQMAFMSGKLKIQGDMGLAMKLQQLLS
;
A
#
# COMPACT_ATOMS: atom_id res chain seq x y z
N MET A 1 -10.44 5.55 19.61
CA MET A 1 -9.00 5.38 19.34
C MET A 1 -8.83 4.29 18.30
N ALA A 2 -8.13 4.60 17.23
CA ALA A 2 -7.91 3.62 16.18
C ALA A 2 -6.84 2.62 16.61
N GLU A 3 -7.14 1.36 16.51
CA GLU A 3 -6.17 0.31 16.79
C GLU A 3 -5.23 0.15 15.59
N ALA A 4 -3.98 -0.24 15.86
CA ALA A 4 -3.05 -0.58 14.80
C ALA A 4 -3.57 -1.82 14.06
N PRO A 5 -3.47 -1.88 12.74
CA PRO A 5 -3.92 -3.06 12.00
C PRO A 5 -3.10 -4.28 12.40
N SER A 6 -3.78 -5.39 12.62
CA SER A 6 -3.15 -6.64 13.06
C SER A 6 -2.97 -7.64 11.92
N SER A 7 -3.54 -7.35 10.75
CA SER A 7 -3.40 -8.21 9.58
C SER A 7 -3.41 -7.37 8.31
N VAL A 8 -2.90 -7.94 7.24
CA VAL A 8 -2.89 -7.29 5.93
C VAL A 8 -4.32 -6.99 5.47
N LYS A 9 -5.24 -7.92 5.71
CA LYS A 9 -6.64 -7.72 5.37
C LYS A 9 -7.22 -6.51 6.11
N ASP A 10 -6.92 -6.35 7.40
CA ASP A 10 -7.36 -5.19 8.17
C ASP A 10 -6.82 -3.88 7.57
N VAL A 11 -5.58 -3.89 7.10
CA VAL A 11 -5.00 -2.71 6.47
C VAL A 11 -5.84 -2.27 5.28
N PHE A 12 -6.13 -3.20 4.37
CA PHE A 12 -6.82 -2.85 3.13
C PHE A 12 -8.32 -2.63 3.31
N GLU A 13 -8.95 -3.26 4.30
CA GLU A 13 -10.39 -3.16 4.49
C GLU A 13 -10.81 -2.08 5.48
N LYS A 14 -9.98 -1.80 6.51
CA LYS A 14 -10.36 -0.92 7.61
C LYS A 14 -9.42 0.26 7.80
N HIS A 15 -8.13 0.06 7.59
CA HIS A 15 -7.11 1.06 7.89
C HIS A 15 -6.89 2.05 6.74
N LEU A 16 -6.69 1.55 5.53
CA LEU A 16 -6.42 2.39 4.37
C LEU A 16 -7.61 3.21 3.87
N PRO A 17 -8.84 2.66 3.79
CA PRO A 17 -9.95 3.45 3.25
C PRO A 17 -10.14 4.80 3.93
N PRO A 18 -10.20 4.91 5.28
CA PRO A 18 -10.32 6.23 5.90
C PRO A 18 -9.09 7.10 5.70
N ARG A 19 -7.90 6.52 5.60
CA ARG A 19 -6.68 7.30 5.35
C ARG A 19 -6.67 7.89 3.95
N LEU A 20 -7.08 7.13 2.96
CA LEU A 20 -7.19 7.63 1.59
C LEU A 20 -8.24 8.74 1.50
N ALA A 21 -9.37 8.56 2.16
CA ALA A 21 -10.42 9.56 2.19
C ALA A 21 -9.97 10.85 2.88
N ALA A 22 -9.08 10.73 3.88
CA ALA A 22 -8.55 11.88 4.60
C ALA A 22 -7.43 12.61 3.82
N LYS A 23 -6.90 11.99 2.78
CA LYS A 23 -5.79 12.55 1.99
C LYS A 23 -6.14 12.66 0.50
N PRO A 24 -7.23 13.35 0.14
CA PRO A 24 -7.64 13.42 -1.26
C PRO A 24 -6.58 14.10 -2.15
N ASP A 25 -5.81 15.03 -1.61
CA ASP A 25 -4.74 15.70 -2.36
C ASP A 25 -3.63 14.72 -2.74
N VAL A 26 -3.25 13.85 -1.81
CA VAL A 26 -2.21 12.85 -2.07
C VAL A 26 -2.69 11.85 -3.10
N VAL A 27 -3.92 11.35 -2.94
CA VAL A 27 -4.53 10.41 -3.87
C VAL A 27 -4.61 11.01 -5.27
N GLY A 28 -5.06 12.26 -5.37
CA GLY A 28 -5.17 12.95 -6.65
C GLY A 28 -3.83 13.18 -7.35
N LYS A 29 -2.78 13.45 -6.57
CA LYS A 29 -1.44 13.66 -7.13
C LYS A 29 -0.84 12.35 -7.64
N ILE A 30 -1.12 11.25 -6.96
CA ILE A 30 -0.64 9.94 -7.40
C ILE A 30 -1.31 9.54 -8.71
N ASN A 31 -2.62 9.63 -8.80
CA ASN A 31 -3.41 9.39 -10.02
C ASN A 31 -2.95 8.15 -10.79
N ALA A 32 -2.77 7.05 -10.07
CA ALA A 32 -2.27 5.81 -10.63
C ALA A 32 -2.76 4.62 -9.80
N VAL A 33 -2.56 3.42 -10.31
CA VAL A 33 -2.98 2.19 -9.65
C VAL A 33 -1.76 1.48 -9.09
N TYR A 34 -1.82 1.14 -7.80
CA TYR A 34 -0.84 0.27 -7.15
C TYR A 34 -1.37 -1.16 -7.08
N GLN A 35 -0.47 -2.11 -7.30
CA GLN A 35 -0.75 -3.52 -7.03
C GLN A 35 0.09 -3.96 -5.85
N PHE A 36 -0.54 -4.56 -4.85
CA PHE A 36 0.16 -5.09 -3.67
C PHE A 36 0.10 -6.62 -3.70
N ASN A 37 1.27 -7.24 -3.74
CA ASN A 37 1.41 -8.69 -3.68
C ASN A 37 2.11 -9.02 -2.37
N ILE A 38 1.33 -9.39 -1.36
CA ILE A 38 1.83 -9.62 -0.02
C ILE A 38 1.96 -11.12 0.21
N SER A 39 3.16 -11.58 0.50
CA SER A 39 3.44 -12.99 0.75
C SER A 39 3.25 -13.36 2.21
N GLY A 40 3.19 -14.67 2.49
CA GLY A 40 3.05 -15.19 3.83
C GLY A 40 1.63 -15.65 4.14
N PRO A 41 1.42 -16.28 5.30
CA PRO A 41 0.09 -16.84 5.64
C PRO A 41 -1.00 -15.77 5.78
N GLY A 42 -0.63 -14.56 6.18
CA GLY A 42 -1.57 -13.44 6.27
C GLY A 42 -1.58 -12.54 5.06
N GLY A 43 -0.90 -12.93 3.98
CA GLY A 43 -0.76 -12.12 2.78
C GLY A 43 -1.96 -12.21 1.86
N GLY A 44 -1.81 -11.66 0.66
CA GLY A 44 -2.84 -11.65 -0.36
C GLY A 44 -2.48 -10.66 -1.45
N GLN A 45 -3.39 -10.52 -2.40
CA GLN A 45 -3.23 -9.56 -3.50
C GLN A 45 -4.31 -8.51 -3.39
N TRP A 46 -3.90 -7.25 -3.48
CA TRP A 46 -4.80 -6.11 -3.35
C TRP A 46 -4.38 -5.03 -4.33
N SER A 47 -5.33 -4.28 -4.84
CA SER A 47 -5.04 -3.12 -5.68
C SER A 47 -5.61 -1.86 -5.05
N VAL A 48 -4.87 -0.75 -5.19
CA VAL A 48 -5.29 0.55 -4.72
C VAL A 48 -5.33 1.47 -5.93
N ASP A 49 -6.53 1.87 -6.33
CA ASP A 49 -6.74 2.72 -7.50
C ASP A 49 -6.87 4.17 -7.04
N CYS A 50 -5.80 4.93 -7.23
CA CYS A 50 -5.77 6.35 -6.88
C CYS A 50 -6.27 7.25 -8.02
N THR A 51 -6.77 6.67 -9.10
CA THR A 51 -7.43 7.43 -10.17
C THR A 51 -8.89 7.75 -9.82
N GLN A 52 -9.43 7.07 -8.79
CA GLN A 52 -10.79 7.31 -8.31
C GLN A 52 -10.78 8.31 -7.16
N PRO A 53 -11.81 9.16 -7.04
CA PRO A 53 -11.91 10.09 -5.91
C PRO A 53 -11.86 9.35 -4.57
N GLY A 54 -10.95 9.76 -3.70
CA GLY A 54 -10.77 9.12 -2.40
C GLY A 54 -10.07 7.77 -2.44
N GLY A 55 -9.68 7.29 -3.64
CA GLY A 55 -9.06 6.00 -3.83
C GLY A 55 -10.05 4.85 -3.75
N LYS A 56 -9.75 3.76 -4.44
CA LYS A 56 -10.58 2.55 -4.41
C LYS A 56 -9.68 1.34 -4.16
N ILE A 57 -10.02 0.55 -3.17
CA ILE A 57 -9.25 -0.64 -2.81
C ILE A 57 -10.07 -1.88 -3.22
N THR A 58 -9.42 -2.78 -3.95
CA THR A 58 -10.06 -3.99 -4.45
C THR A 58 -9.15 -5.19 -4.18
N ALA A 59 -9.73 -6.28 -3.72
CA ALA A 59 -8.99 -7.54 -3.58
C ALA A 59 -8.71 -8.13 -4.95
N GLY A 60 -7.52 -8.69 -5.13
CA GLY A 60 -7.13 -9.32 -6.38
C GLY A 60 -6.09 -8.49 -7.13
N THR A 61 -5.91 -8.80 -8.41
CA THR A 61 -4.90 -8.16 -9.25
C THR A 61 -5.52 -7.06 -10.12
N ALA A 62 -4.77 -5.97 -10.28
CA ALA A 62 -5.16 -4.90 -11.19
C ALA A 62 -4.77 -5.27 -12.62
N ALA A 63 -5.55 -4.74 -13.59
CA ALA A 63 -5.31 -5.04 -15.00
C ALA A 63 -4.01 -4.41 -15.51
N ALA A 64 -3.70 -3.20 -15.09
CA ALA A 64 -2.52 -2.48 -15.58
C ALA A 64 -1.97 -1.55 -14.49
N PRO A 65 -1.40 -2.09 -13.42
CA PRO A 65 -0.87 -1.24 -12.36
C PRO A 65 0.36 -0.50 -12.82
N LYS A 66 0.48 0.76 -12.39
CA LYS A 66 1.67 1.57 -12.67
C LYS A 66 2.82 1.22 -11.74
N CYS A 67 2.51 0.67 -10.58
CA CYS A 67 3.50 0.30 -9.59
C CYS A 67 3.04 -0.98 -8.89
N THR A 68 3.93 -1.96 -8.80
CA THR A 68 3.65 -3.21 -8.09
C THR A 68 4.59 -3.30 -6.88
N VAL A 69 4.01 -3.54 -5.73
CA VAL A 69 4.73 -3.63 -4.46
C VAL A 69 4.60 -5.06 -3.94
N ALA A 70 5.73 -5.70 -3.67
CA ALA A 70 5.76 -7.06 -3.14
C ALA A 70 6.59 -7.09 -1.85
N CYS A 71 6.03 -7.65 -0.79
CA CYS A 71 6.73 -7.84 0.47
C CYS A 71 6.03 -8.92 1.30
N ALA A 72 6.66 -9.32 2.41
CA ALA A 72 6.05 -10.26 3.34
C ALA A 72 4.99 -9.54 4.19
N ASP A 73 4.02 -10.31 4.69
CA ASP A 73 2.93 -9.77 5.51
C ASP A 73 3.44 -9.05 6.76
N ALA A 74 4.42 -9.61 7.46
CA ALA A 74 4.99 -8.98 8.65
C ALA A 74 5.67 -7.66 8.31
N ASP A 75 6.42 -7.60 7.21
CA ASP A 75 7.11 -6.38 6.79
C ASP A 75 6.10 -5.30 6.38
N PHE A 76 5.05 -5.69 5.68
CA PHE A 76 4.00 -4.75 5.27
C PHE A 76 3.33 -4.12 6.49
N LEU A 77 2.98 -4.93 7.48
CA LEU A 77 2.38 -4.43 8.72
C LEU A 77 3.31 -3.49 9.46
N ASN A 78 4.60 -3.79 9.51
CA ASN A 78 5.57 -2.91 10.14
C ASN A 78 5.67 -1.56 9.43
N ILE A 79 5.59 -1.55 8.11
CA ILE A 79 5.59 -0.30 7.33
C ILE A 79 4.34 0.52 7.66
N VAL A 80 3.17 -0.11 7.65
CA VAL A 80 1.91 0.59 7.91
C VAL A 80 1.86 1.13 9.34
N ASN A 81 2.42 0.40 10.30
CA ASN A 81 2.43 0.80 11.71
C ASN A 81 3.56 1.77 12.05
N GLY A 82 4.36 2.17 11.06
CA GLY A 82 5.43 3.13 11.28
C GLY A 82 6.69 2.57 11.93
N LYS A 83 6.79 1.25 12.05
CA LYS A 83 7.95 0.58 12.65
C LYS A 83 9.06 0.33 11.64
N LEU A 84 8.73 0.37 10.36
CA LEU A 84 9.69 0.14 9.28
C LEU A 84 9.42 1.18 8.19
N ASN A 85 10.47 1.87 7.78
CA ASN A 85 10.38 2.85 6.70
C ASN A 85 10.35 2.10 5.35
N ALA A 86 9.43 2.46 4.46
CA ALA A 86 9.29 1.79 3.17
C ALA A 86 10.55 1.90 2.33
N GLN A 87 11.22 3.06 2.35
CA GLN A 87 12.45 3.26 1.60
C GLN A 87 13.56 2.35 2.13
N MET A 88 13.69 2.25 3.45
CA MET A 88 14.68 1.36 4.06
C MET A 88 14.36 -0.11 3.77
N ALA A 89 13.10 -0.47 3.79
CA ALA A 89 12.68 -1.83 3.44
C ALA A 89 13.04 -2.17 1.99
N PHE A 90 12.87 -1.21 1.08
CA PHE A 90 13.25 -1.38 -0.31
C PHE A 90 14.76 -1.57 -0.45
N MET A 91 15.54 -0.75 0.22
CA MET A 91 17.00 -0.81 0.15
C MET A 91 17.56 -2.10 0.76
N SER A 92 16.90 -2.65 1.77
CA SER A 92 17.34 -3.89 2.42
C SER A 92 16.78 -5.15 1.74
N GLY A 93 16.00 -5.01 0.69
CA GLY A 93 15.43 -6.14 -0.04
C GLY A 93 14.16 -6.73 0.57
N LYS A 94 13.63 -6.12 1.62
CA LYS A 94 12.37 -6.57 2.24
C LYS A 94 11.14 -6.13 1.46
N LEU A 95 11.28 -5.07 0.69
CA LEU A 95 10.22 -4.52 -0.14
C LEU A 95 10.71 -4.51 -1.59
N LYS A 96 9.98 -5.14 -2.48
CA LYS A 96 10.30 -5.17 -3.90
C LYS A 96 9.29 -4.33 -4.65
N ILE A 97 9.79 -3.52 -5.58
CA ILE A 97 8.96 -2.60 -6.34
C ILE A 97 9.26 -2.77 -7.82
N GLN A 98 8.18 -2.86 -8.60
CA GLN A 98 8.27 -2.89 -10.06
C GLN A 98 7.39 -1.78 -10.62
N GLY A 99 7.86 -1.12 -11.67
CA GLY A 99 7.14 -0.05 -12.32
C GLY A 99 7.67 1.32 -11.97
N ASP A 100 6.79 2.28 -11.75
CA ASP A 100 7.16 3.67 -11.54
C ASP A 100 7.76 3.89 -10.15
N MET A 101 9.05 4.20 -10.11
CA MET A 101 9.75 4.45 -8.86
C MET A 101 9.30 5.75 -8.18
N GLY A 102 8.83 6.72 -8.93
CA GLY A 102 8.25 7.93 -8.37
C GLY A 102 7.01 7.64 -7.55
N LEU A 103 6.20 6.69 -8.01
CA LEU A 103 5.02 6.23 -7.26
C LEU A 103 5.45 5.47 -5.99
N ALA A 104 6.52 4.70 -6.08
CA ALA A 104 7.04 3.99 -4.92
C ALA A 104 7.46 4.95 -3.81
N MET A 105 8.05 6.07 -4.17
CA MET A 105 8.43 7.11 -3.20
C MET A 105 7.21 7.70 -2.48
N LYS A 106 6.08 7.78 -3.17
CA LYS A 106 4.85 8.32 -2.60
C LYS A 106 4.10 7.29 -1.75
N LEU A 107 4.48 6.04 -1.83
CA LEU A 107 3.84 4.94 -1.09
C LEU A 107 3.89 5.18 0.41
N GLN A 108 5.00 5.69 0.92
CA GLN A 108 5.15 5.98 2.34
C GLN A 108 4.07 6.96 2.83
N GLN A 109 3.79 7.99 2.05
CA GLN A 109 2.76 8.96 2.38
C GLN A 109 1.37 8.32 2.36
N LEU A 110 1.16 7.39 1.44
CA LEU A 110 -0.12 6.72 1.29
C LEU A 110 -0.40 5.77 2.46
N LEU A 111 0.61 5.06 2.92
CA LEU A 111 0.48 4.04 3.96
C LEU A 111 0.59 4.57 5.37
N SER A 112 1.21 5.70 5.58
CA SER A 112 1.46 6.23 6.93
C SER A 112 0.38 7.15 7.46
#